data_d2cb889ec964334ff968ae19bde8f53a
#
_entry.id   d2cb889ec964334ff968ae19bde8f53a
#
_cell.length_a   1.000
_cell.length_b   1.000
_cell.length_c   1.000
_cell.angle_alpha   90.00
_cell.angle_beta   90.00
_cell.angle_gamma   90.00
#
_symmetry.space_group_name_H-M   'P 1'
#
loop_
_entity.id
_entity.type
_entity.pdbx_description
1 polymer ?
#
loop_
_entity_poly.entity_id
_entity_poly.type
_entity_poly.pdbx_seq_one_letter_code
_entity_poly.pdbx_strand_id
1 'polypeptide(L)'
;MLASRPGNKGRRYPADPPRVEEIIAVMKQAGDGEFGRRLRGIIVVLWRAGLRISEALALTEGDLEIARGSVVVRRGKGGRRREVGMDDWGWEQLRLWLEARVSLPIGPLFCVISGSTRGRPWSSS
;
A
#
# COMPACT_ATOMS: atom_id res chain seq x y z
N MET A 1 10.01 24.10 17.62
CA MET A 1 9.38 23.42 17.83
C MET A 1 8.97 23.27 17.78
N LEU A 2 9.01 23.55 17.81
CA LEU A 2 8.34 23.12 17.98
C LEU A 2 7.82 22.73 18.09
N ALA A 3 7.87 22.93 18.22
CA ALA A 3 7.12 22.30 18.46
C ALA A 3 6.58 22.15 18.43
N SER A 4 6.47 22.38 18.59
CA SER A 4 5.69 21.91 18.84
C SER A 4 5.05 22.04 18.68
N ARG A 5 4.96 22.16 18.07
CA ARG A 5 4.03 22.40 18.69
C ARG A 5 3.65 21.95 19.84
N PRO A 6 3.59 22.55 20.66
CA PRO A 6 3.45 21.96 21.95
C PRO A 6 2.04 21.77 22.43
N GLY A 7 1.10 22.39 21.83
CA GLY A 7 -0.28 22.32 22.26
C GLY A 7 -0.90 20.95 22.29
N ASN A 8 -0.32 20.01 21.54
CA ASN A 8 -0.88 18.66 21.48
C ASN A 8 -0.07 17.65 22.26
N LYS A 9 0.77 18.11 23.15
CA LYS A 9 1.49 17.22 24.02
C LYS A 9 0.52 16.40 24.85
N GLY A 10 0.69 15.07 24.81
CA GLY A 10 -0.19 14.18 25.55
C GLY A 10 -1.58 14.01 24.96
N ARG A 11 -1.88 14.69 23.89
CA ARG A 11 -3.17 14.59 23.23
C ARG A 11 -3.05 13.94 21.88
N ARG A 12 -4.14 13.32 21.44
CA ARG A 12 -4.19 12.67 20.15
C ARG A 12 -4.88 13.57 19.15
N TYR A 13 -4.12 14.16 18.29
CA TYR A 13 -4.64 14.85 17.14
C TYR A 13 -4.41 14.00 15.92
N PRO A 14 -5.40 13.90 15.03
CA PRO A 14 -5.14 13.26 13.74
C PRO A 14 -4.04 14.04 13.04
N ALA A 15 -3.10 13.36 12.47
CA ALA A 15 -2.11 14.02 11.63
C ALA A 15 -2.83 14.65 10.45
N ASP A 16 -2.36 15.81 10.01
CA ASP A 16 -2.87 16.37 8.78
C ASP A 16 -2.62 15.39 7.65
N PRO A 17 -3.60 15.18 6.76
CA PRO A 17 -3.37 14.29 5.64
C PRO A 17 -2.24 14.84 4.77
N PRO A 18 -1.38 13.98 4.23
CA PRO A 18 -0.32 14.44 3.36
C PRO A 18 -0.91 15.07 2.11
N ARG A 19 -0.26 16.08 1.61
CA ARG A 19 -0.67 16.71 0.36
C ARG A 19 -0.29 15.82 -0.81
N VAL A 20 -1.00 15.97 -1.92
CA VAL A 20 -0.74 15.20 -3.14
C VAL A 20 0.71 15.32 -3.57
N GLU A 21 1.25 16.54 -3.51
CA GLU A 21 2.64 16.78 -3.89
C GLU A 21 3.62 16.01 -3.02
N GLU A 22 3.31 15.87 -1.74
CA GLU A 22 4.16 15.14 -0.81
C GLU A 22 4.14 13.64 -1.10
N ILE A 23 2.97 13.11 -1.40
CA ILE A 23 2.83 11.69 -1.75
C ILE A 23 3.61 11.40 -3.03
N ILE A 24 3.45 12.22 -4.05
CA ILE A 24 4.13 12.03 -5.32
C ILE A 24 5.64 12.15 -5.15
N ALA A 25 6.10 13.10 -4.31
CA ALA A 25 7.53 13.24 -4.04
C ALA A 25 8.11 11.97 -3.42
N VAL A 26 7.41 11.38 -2.45
CA VAL A 26 7.85 10.12 -1.85
C VAL A 26 7.90 9.01 -2.89
N MET A 27 6.89 8.92 -3.74
CA MET A 27 6.86 7.91 -4.79
C MET A 27 8.02 8.06 -5.77
N LYS A 28 8.36 9.30 -6.14
CA LYS A 28 9.49 9.54 -7.04
C LYS A 28 10.81 9.14 -6.40
N GLN A 29 10.98 9.42 -5.10
CA GLN A 29 12.20 9.09 -4.39
C GLN A 29 12.37 7.59 -4.16
N ALA A 30 11.29 6.83 -4.23
CA ALA A 30 11.35 5.39 -4.03
C ALA A 30 12.20 4.68 -5.08
N GLY A 31 12.31 5.27 -6.28
CA GLY A 31 13.13 4.69 -7.34
C GLY A 31 12.40 3.62 -8.14
N ASP A 32 13.12 3.03 -9.09
CA ASP A 32 12.54 2.08 -10.03
C ASP A 32 12.90 0.62 -9.74
N GLY A 33 13.65 0.36 -8.68
CA GLY A 33 13.98 -1.01 -8.28
C GLY A 33 12.80 -1.70 -7.61
N GLU A 34 12.98 -2.97 -7.26
CA GLU A 34 11.92 -3.78 -6.66
C GLU A 34 11.39 -3.15 -5.37
N PHE A 35 12.29 -2.65 -4.53
CA PHE A 35 11.87 -2.02 -3.27
C PHE A 35 11.03 -0.77 -3.52
N GLY A 36 11.44 0.04 -4.49
CA GLY A 36 10.71 1.24 -4.84
C GLY A 36 9.35 0.93 -5.44
N ARG A 37 9.28 -0.07 -6.29
CA ARG A 37 8.01 -0.48 -6.91
C ARG A 37 7.05 -1.02 -5.86
N ARG A 38 7.55 -1.79 -4.88
CA ARG A 38 6.72 -2.28 -3.78
C ARG A 38 6.18 -1.11 -2.95
N LEU A 39 7.03 -0.16 -2.63
CA LEU A 39 6.62 1.01 -1.86
C LEU A 39 5.57 1.82 -2.60
N ARG A 40 5.77 2.09 -3.88
CA ARG A 40 4.78 2.81 -4.67
C ARG A 40 3.46 2.04 -4.76
N GLY A 41 3.55 0.73 -4.93
CA GLY A 41 2.36 -0.11 -5.01
C GLY A 41 1.51 -0.02 -3.75
N ILE A 42 2.14 -0.12 -2.57
CA ILE A 42 1.37 -0.04 -1.34
C ILE A 42 0.82 1.37 -1.12
N ILE A 43 1.58 2.39 -1.47
CA ILE A 43 1.12 3.78 -1.33
C ILE A 43 -0.16 3.99 -2.14
N VAL A 44 -0.22 3.54 -3.40
CA VAL A 44 -1.42 3.77 -4.21
C VAL A 44 -2.60 2.97 -3.70
N VAL A 45 -2.39 1.78 -3.17
CA VAL A 45 -3.47 0.98 -2.59
C VAL A 45 -4.04 1.69 -1.36
N LEU A 46 -3.19 2.24 -0.52
CA LEU A 46 -3.65 2.98 0.65
C LEU A 46 -4.35 4.28 0.27
N TRP A 47 -3.83 4.98 -0.72
CA TRP A 47 -4.28 6.32 -1.08
C TRP A 47 -5.43 6.30 -2.08
N ARG A 48 -5.29 5.55 -3.18
CA ARG A 48 -6.30 5.58 -4.24
C ARG A 48 -7.43 4.58 -4.02
N ALA A 49 -7.15 3.44 -3.42
CA ALA A 49 -8.20 2.48 -3.08
C ALA A 49 -8.72 2.68 -1.65
N GLY A 50 -8.01 3.43 -0.83
CA GLY A 50 -8.49 3.79 0.51
C GLY A 50 -8.42 2.68 1.53
N LEU A 51 -7.52 1.72 1.37
CA LEU A 51 -7.38 0.64 2.32
C LEU A 51 -6.61 1.09 3.57
N ARG A 52 -6.88 0.41 4.68
CA ARG A 52 -6.04 0.53 5.86
C ARG A 52 -4.76 -0.27 5.64
N ILE A 53 -3.69 0.09 6.37
CA ILE A 53 -2.41 -0.60 6.20
C ILE A 53 -2.54 -2.11 6.46
N SER A 54 -3.27 -2.51 7.49
CA SER A 54 -3.46 -3.94 7.77
C SER A 54 -4.22 -4.65 6.65
N GLU A 55 -5.17 -3.97 6.05
CA GLU A 55 -5.93 -4.52 4.92
C GLU A 55 -5.03 -4.68 3.69
N ALA A 56 -4.19 -3.68 3.42
CA ALA A 56 -3.27 -3.73 2.29
C ALA A 56 -2.26 -4.86 2.45
N LEU A 57 -1.70 -5.01 3.66
CA LEU A 57 -0.71 -6.06 3.92
C LEU A 57 -1.32 -7.46 3.89
N ALA A 58 -2.63 -7.57 4.06
CA ALA A 58 -3.33 -8.85 3.99
C ALA A 58 -3.75 -9.25 2.57
N LEU A 59 -3.58 -8.36 1.60
CA LEU A 59 -3.97 -8.66 0.22
C LEU A 59 -3.12 -9.78 -0.38
N THR A 60 -3.77 -10.58 -1.22
CA THR A 60 -3.08 -11.54 -2.09
C THR A 60 -3.29 -11.12 -3.54
N GLU A 61 -2.51 -11.72 -4.45
CA GLU A 61 -2.72 -11.44 -5.87
C GLU A 61 -4.13 -11.77 -6.33
N GLY A 62 -4.71 -12.82 -5.75
CA GLY A 62 -6.07 -13.23 -6.10
C GLY A 62 -7.16 -12.25 -5.70
N ASP A 63 -6.83 -11.28 -4.85
CA ASP A 63 -7.78 -10.25 -4.43
C ASP A 63 -7.89 -9.10 -5.42
N LEU A 64 -7.06 -9.09 -6.46
CA LEU A 64 -7.08 -8.06 -7.49
C LEU A 64 -8.02 -8.46 -8.62
N GLU A 65 -9.07 -7.67 -8.84
CA GLU A 65 -10.03 -7.88 -9.92
C GLU A 65 -9.71 -6.87 -11.04
N ILE A 66 -8.63 -7.14 -11.74
CA ILE A 66 -8.06 -6.17 -12.68
C ILE A 66 -9.06 -5.82 -13.78
N ALA A 67 -9.80 -6.80 -14.29
CA ALA A 67 -10.78 -6.55 -15.35
C ALA A 67 -11.87 -5.59 -14.92
N ARG A 68 -12.19 -5.55 -13.62
CA ARG A 68 -13.19 -4.63 -13.07
C ARG A 68 -12.59 -3.39 -12.45
N GLY A 69 -11.26 -3.33 -12.37
CA GLY A 69 -10.59 -2.21 -11.74
C GLY A 69 -10.81 -2.13 -10.24
N SER A 70 -11.00 -3.26 -9.58
CA SER A 70 -11.33 -3.27 -8.15
C SER A 70 -10.45 -4.22 -7.36
N VAL A 71 -10.43 -4.00 -6.04
CA VAL A 71 -9.66 -4.78 -5.08
C VAL A 71 -10.64 -5.35 -4.06
N VAL A 72 -10.50 -6.64 -3.76
CA VAL A 72 -11.33 -7.31 -2.76
C VAL A 72 -10.64 -7.25 -1.41
N VAL A 73 -11.30 -6.63 -0.43
CA VAL A 73 -10.81 -6.55 0.94
C VAL A 73 -11.55 -7.62 1.74
N ARG A 74 -10.87 -8.71 2.05
CA ARG A 74 -11.52 -9.87 2.66
C ARG A 74 -11.90 -9.67 4.10
N ARG A 75 -11.09 -8.90 4.85
CA ARG A 75 -11.29 -8.68 6.28
C ARG A 75 -11.32 -7.20 6.57
N GLY A 76 -12.32 -6.53 6.04
CA GLY A 76 -12.55 -5.13 6.31
C GLY A 76 -13.07 -4.93 7.73
N LYS A 77 -13.53 -3.73 7.99
CA LYS A 77 -14.10 -3.37 9.28
C LYS A 77 -15.23 -4.34 9.63
N GLY A 78 -15.17 -4.91 10.83
CA GLY A 78 -16.15 -5.88 11.29
C GLY A 78 -16.00 -7.24 10.64
N GLY A 79 -14.87 -7.54 10.02
CA GLY A 79 -14.60 -8.81 9.37
C GLY A 79 -15.33 -8.99 8.05
N ARG A 80 -15.93 -7.92 7.53
CA ARG A 80 -16.74 -8.02 6.30
C ARG A 80 -15.88 -7.89 5.06
N ARG A 81 -16.24 -8.67 4.06
CA ARG A 81 -15.66 -8.56 2.74
C ARG A 81 -16.25 -7.35 2.03
N ARG A 82 -15.42 -6.60 1.32
CA ARG A 82 -15.90 -5.52 0.47
C ARG A 82 -15.02 -5.42 -0.77
N GLU A 83 -15.56 -4.83 -1.79
CA GLU A 83 -14.83 -4.59 -3.03
C GLU A 83 -14.73 -3.08 -3.22
N VAL A 84 -13.51 -2.58 -3.47
CA VAL A 84 -13.29 -1.16 -3.67
C VAL A 84 -12.64 -0.92 -5.02
N GLY A 85 -13.06 0.15 -5.68
CA GLY A 85 -12.48 0.53 -6.96
C GLY A 85 -11.19 1.31 -6.79
N MET A 86 -10.32 1.23 -7.80
CA MET A 86 -9.13 2.06 -7.88
C MET A 86 -9.05 2.61 -9.29
N ASP A 87 -8.67 3.89 -9.41
CA ASP A 87 -8.64 4.54 -10.71
C ASP A 87 -7.50 4.01 -11.60
N ASP A 88 -7.54 4.37 -12.87
CA ASP A 88 -6.57 3.87 -13.84
C ASP A 88 -5.15 4.26 -13.49
N TRP A 89 -4.96 5.47 -12.95
CA TRP A 89 -3.63 5.90 -12.55
C TRP A 89 -3.07 5.01 -11.43
N GLY A 90 -3.91 4.69 -10.44
CA GLY A 90 -3.51 3.79 -9.36
C GLY A 90 -3.14 2.41 -9.88
N TRP A 91 -3.94 1.87 -10.80
CA TRP A 91 -3.64 0.58 -11.41
C TRP A 91 -2.34 0.61 -12.19
N GLU A 92 -2.05 1.70 -12.89
CA GLU A 92 -0.81 1.83 -13.64
C GLU A 92 0.40 1.81 -12.70
N GLN A 93 0.31 2.48 -11.55
CA GLN A 93 1.38 2.44 -10.57
C GLN A 93 1.54 1.05 -9.95
N LEU A 94 0.44 0.40 -9.61
CA LEU A 94 0.49 -0.95 -9.05
C LEU A 94 1.03 -1.95 -10.05
N ARG A 95 0.76 -1.77 -11.34
CA ARG A 95 1.25 -2.66 -12.39
C ARG A 95 2.77 -2.84 -12.34
N LEU A 96 3.47 -1.76 -12.05
CA LEU A 96 4.94 -1.82 -11.96
C LEU A 96 5.40 -2.79 -10.87
N TRP A 97 4.70 -2.79 -9.73
CA TRP A 97 5.01 -3.75 -8.68
C TRP A 97 4.61 -5.17 -9.09
N LEU A 98 3.46 -5.34 -9.73
CA LEU A 98 3.03 -6.65 -10.17
C LEU A 98 4.03 -7.27 -11.15
N GLU A 99 4.60 -6.46 -12.03
CA GLU A 99 5.63 -6.93 -12.95
C GLU A 99 6.90 -7.34 -12.20
N ALA A 100 7.30 -6.55 -11.21
CA ALA A 100 8.50 -6.85 -10.43
C ALA A 100 8.33 -8.13 -9.63
N ARG A 101 7.12 -8.40 -9.11
CA ARG A 101 6.92 -9.54 -8.25
C ARG A 101 6.66 -10.85 -8.99
N VAL A 102 6.70 -10.86 -10.31
CA VAL A 102 6.52 -12.10 -11.08
C VAL A 102 7.54 -13.16 -10.68
N SER A 103 8.75 -12.75 -10.31
CA SER A 103 9.81 -13.66 -9.89
C SER A 103 9.68 -14.13 -8.44
N LEU A 104 8.71 -13.60 -7.69
CA LEU A 104 8.50 -13.94 -6.29
C LEU A 104 7.43 -15.03 -6.16
N PRO A 105 7.44 -15.77 -5.03
CA PRO A 105 6.41 -16.80 -4.83
C PRO A 105 5.00 -16.21 -4.85
N ILE A 106 4.05 -16.99 -5.35
CA ILE A 106 2.64 -16.60 -5.34
C ILE A 106 2.16 -16.56 -3.89
N GLY A 107 1.38 -15.55 -3.54
CA GLY A 107 0.85 -15.41 -2.20
C GLY A 107 0.58 -13.95 -1.86
N PRO A 108 1.13 -13.46 -0.75
CA PRO A 108 0.90 -12.08 -0.34
C PRO A 108 1.28 -11.10 -1.43
N LEU A 109 0.41 -10.11 -1.68
CA LEU A 109 0.69 -9.12 -2.71
C LEU A 109 1.93 -8.29 -2.35
N PHE A 110 2.00 -7.82 -1.11
CA PHE A 110 3.16 -7.08 -0.62
C PHE A 110 3.96 -8.02 0.27
N CYS A 111 5.10 -8.44 -0.24
CA CYS A 111 5.89 -9.50 0.38
C CYS A 111 7.34 -9.08 0.54
N VAL A 112 8.07 -9.87 1.31
CA VAL A 112 9.51 -9.70 1.50
C VAL A 112 10.21 -10.04 0.18
N ILE A 113 11.13 -9.19 -0.25
CA ILE A 113 11.76 -9.30 -1.56
C ILE A 113 13.01 -10.16 -1.53
N SER A 114 13.77 -10.12 -0.44
CA SER A 114 15.06 -10.80 -0.40
C SER A 114 15.30 -11.42 0.96
N GLY A 115 16.29 -12.33 1.01
CA GLY A 115 16.66 -13.01 2.24
C GLY A 115 15.90 -14.30 2.44
N SER A 116 16.07 -14.90 3.63
CA SER A 116 15.48 -16.21 3.93
C SER A 116 13.96 -16.20 4.03
N THR A 117 13.37 -15.02 4.22
CA THR A 117 11.91 -14.87 4.33
C THR A 117 11.26 -14.37 3.05
N ARG A 118 11.99 -14.42 1.93
CA ARG A 118 11.50 -13.96 0.64
C ARG A 118 10.14 -14.59 0.32
N GLY A 119 9.19 -13.77 -0.06
CA GLY A 119 7.84 -14.21 -0.37
C GLY A 119 6.87 -14.22 0.79
N ARG A 120 7.34 -14.10 2.01
CA ARG A 120 6.46 -14.00 3.17
C ARG A 120 5.80 -12.63 3.24
N PRO A 121 4.67 -12.50 3.97
CA PRO A 121 4.01 -11.21 4.07
C PRO A 121 4.95 -10.12 4.58
N TRP A 122 4.88 -8.97 3.95
CA TRP A 122 5.62 -7.81 4.40
C TRP A 122 4.93 -7.28 5.65
N SER A 123 5.71 -6.94 6.66
CA SER A 123 5.19 -6.48 7.95
C SER A 123 5.43 -4.99 8.11
N SER A 124 4.51 -4.32 8.79
CA SER A 124 4.65 -2.90 9.10
C SER A 124 5.50 -2.67 10.35
N SER A 125 5.82 -3.70 11.10
CA SER A 125 6.62 -3.57 12.32
C SER A 125 8.10 -3.82 12.08
#